data_0249df518261dc4533561e7a8f25321d
#
_entry.id   0249df518261dc4533561e7a8f25321d
#
_cell.length_a   1.000
_cell.length_b   1.000
_cell.length_c   1.000
_cell.angle_alpha   90.00
_cell.angle_beta   90.00
_cell.angle_gamma   90.00
#
_symmetry.space_group_name_H-M   'P 1'
#
loop_
_entity.id
_entity.type
_entity.pdbx_description
1 polymer ?
#
loop_
_entity_poly.entity_id
_entity_poly.type
_entity_poly.pdbx_seq_one_letter_code
_entity_poly.pdbx_strand_id
1 'polypeptide(L)'
;MIQRLTPQEEQAMKVIWLLGETNIRAILDELGEAEVPYTTLASTIKNLEKKKYLTSRKIGNVSLYKPTVTEKQYKKSLHKSFPKMIFSLGLL
;
A
#
# COMPACT_ATOMS: atom_id res chain seq x y z
N MET A 1 -13.22 8.66 -0.25
CA MET A 1 -13.00 7.76 -1.38
C MET A 1 -11.55 7.32 -1.45
N ILE A 2 -11.31 6.05 -1.69
CA ILE A 2 -9.97 5.51 -1.73
C ILE A 2 -9.40 5.66 -3.14
N GLN A 3 -8.22 6.27 -3.23
CA GLN A 3 -7.56 6.45 -4.51
C GLN A 3 -6.93 5.15 -4.98
N ARG A 4 -6.86 4.98 -6.29
CA ARG A 4 -6.22 3.82 -6.85
C ARG A 4 -4.71 3.93 -6.70
N LEU A 5 -4.08 2.78 -6.56
CA LEU A 5 -2.64 2.71 -6.39
C LEU A 5 -1.98 2.37 -7.72
N THR A 6 -0.78 2.91 -7.91
CA THR A 6 0.07 2.46 -9.02
C THR A 6 0.58 1.06 -8.69
N PRO A 7 1.11 0.32 -9.68
CA PRO A 7 1.66 -1.00 -9.40
C PRO A 7 2.75 -1.00 -8.33
N GLN A 8 3.61 0.03 -8.34
CA GLN A 8 4.66 0.12 -7.33
C GLN A 8 4.08 0.38 -5.95
N GLU A 9 3.08 1.25 -5.88
CA GLU A 9 2.42 1.54 -4.62
C GLU A 9 1.70 0.30 -4.09
N GLU A 10 1.09 -0.44 -4.99
CA GLU A 10 0.38 -1.66 -4.59
C GLU A 10 1.35 -2.70 -4.04
N GLN A 11 2.51 -2.85 -4.67
CA GLN A 11 3.52 -3.77 -4.16
C GLN A 11 3.96 -3.39 -2.75
N ALA A 12 4.20 -2.10 -2.54
CA ALA A 12 4.62 -1.64 -1.21
C ALA A 12 3.53 -1.88 -0.19
N MET A 13 2.28 -1.59 -0.56
CA MET A 13 1.17 -1.80 0.37
C MET A 13 0.98 -3.28 0.71
N LYS A 14 1.20 -4.17 -0.24
CA LYS A 14 1.09 -5.60 0.05
C LYS A 14 2.05 -6.02 1.14
N VAL A 15 3.26 -5.50 1.09
CA VAL A 15 4.24 -5.80 2.12
C VAL A 15 3.83 -5.18 3.45
N ILE A 16 3.36 -3.94 3.41
CA ILE A 16 2.95 -3.27 4.63
C ILE A 16 1.76 -3.99 5.28
N TRP A 17 0.80 -4.42 4.49
CA TRP A 17 -0.33 -5.18 5.02
C TRP A 17 0.15 -6.49 5.65
N LEU A 18 1.17 -7.10 5.07
CA LEU A 18 1.72 -8.33 5.60
C LEU A 18 2.44 -8.10 6.93
N LEU A 19 3.26 -7.05 6.98
CA LEU A 19 4.10 -6.79 8.15
C LEU A 19 3.39 -6.01 9.24
N GLY A 20 2.36 -5.25 8.88
CA GLY A 20 1.73 -4.34 9.82
C GLY A 20 2.54 -3.07 9.92
N GLU A 21 2.61 -2.47 11.11
CA GLU A 21 3.40 -1.27 11.30
C GLU A 21 4.89 -1.61 11.09
N THR A 22 5.54 -0.87 10.18
CA THR A 22 6.89 -1.23 9.78
C THR A 22 7.65 -0.01 9.28
N ASN A 23 8.94 -0.19 8.99
CA ASN A 23 9.79 0.87 8.48
C ASN A 23 10.21 0.55 7.04
N ILE A 24 10.80 1.56 6.38
CA ILE A 24 11.16 1.40 4.97
C ILE A 24 12.17 0.28 4.78
N ARG A 25 13.10 0.14 5.72
CA ARG A 25 14.13 -0.89 5.60
C ARG A 25 13.55 -2.28 5.57
N ALA A 26 12.58 -2.54 6.45
CA ALA A 26 11.93 -3.83 6.49
C ALA A 26 11.14 -4.11 5.21
N ILE A 27 10.50 -3.07 4.68
CA ILE A 27 9.76 -3.21 3.41
C ILE A 27 10.75 -3.52 2.29
N LEU A 28 11.87 -2.83 2.27
CA LEU A 28 12.88 -3.04 1.24
C LEU A 28 13.44 -4.46 1.31
N ASP A 29 13.67 -4.95 2.51
CA ASP A 29 14.17 -6.30 2.70
C ASP A 29 13.19 -7.34 2.12
N GLU A 30 11.91 -7.10 2.31
CA GLU A 30 10.89 -8.00 1.78
C GLU A 30 10.79 -7.94 0.26
N LEU A 31 10.91 -6.74 -0.30
CA LEU A 31 10.82 -6.57 -1.76
C LEU A 31 12.10 -6.97 -2.47
N GLY A 32 13.24 -6.87 -1.79
CA GLY A 32 14.53 -7.12 -2.41
C GLY A 32 15.11 -5.86 -3.03
N GLU A 33 16.33 -5.54 -2.63
CA GLU A 33 16.99 -4.31 -3.10
C GLU A 33 17.22 -4.32 -4.60
N ALA A 34 17.39 -5.50 -5.17
CA ALA A 34 17.60 -5.60 -6.60
C ALA A 34 16.36 -5.20 -7.38
N GLU A 35 15.20 -5.36 -6.77
CA GLU A 35 13.94 -5.04 -7.44
C GLU A 35 13.58 -3.57 -7.34
N VAL A 36 13.82 -2.96 -6.17
CA VAL A 36 13.39 -1.58 -5.94
C VAL A 36 14.49 -0.84 -5.19
N PRO A 37 15.04 0.24 -5.78
CA PRO A 37 16.01 1.05 -5.05
C PRO A 37 15.37 1.72 -3.85
N TYR A 38 16.17 1.97 -2.83
CA TYR A 38 15.70 2.61 -1.60
C TYR A 38 15.03 3.96 -1.89
N THR A 39 15.64 4.77 -2.75
CA THR A 39 15.09 6.09 -3.04
C THR A 39 13.72 6.00 -3.69
N THR A 40 13.55 5.03 -4.58
CA THR A 40 12.25 4.82 -5.23
C THR A 40 11.21 4.39 -4.22
N LEU A 41 11.57 3.47 -3.34
CA LEU A 41 10.65 3.02 -2.31
C LEU A 41 10.27 4.14 -1.37
N ALA A 42 11.24 4.96 -0.97
CA ALA A 42 10.97 6.09 -0.08
C ALA A 42 9.98 7.06 -0.72
N SER A 43 10.13 7.34 -2.00
CA SER A 43 9.18 8.19 -2.73
C SER A 43 7.80 7.56 -2.78
N THR A 44 7.76 6.25 -3.04
CA THR A 44 6.50 5.53 -3.09
C THR A 44 5.77 5.59 -1.75
N ILE A 45 6.51 5.42 -0.66
CA ILE A 45 5.94 5.49 0.69
C ILE A 45 5.39 6.89 0.97
N LYS A 46 6.13 7.93 0.56
CA LYS A 46 5.64 9.29 0.73
C LYS A 46 4.35 9.54 -0.05
N ASN A 47 4.27 9.00 -1.26
CA ASN A 47 3.07 9.13 -2.06
C ASN A 47 1.90 8.43 -1.40
N LEU A 48 2.14 7.26 -0.83
CA LEU A 48 1.09 6.53 -0.11
C LEU A 48 0.61 7.31 1.10
N GLU A 49 1.52 7.97 1.79
CA GLU A 49 1.15 8.79 2.92
C GLU A 49 0.31 9.98 2.47
N LYS A 50 0.68 10.59 1.35
CA LYS A 50 -0.11 11.70 0.78
C LYS A 50 -1.49 11.25 0.39
N LYS A 51 -1.62 10.05 -0.13
CA LYS A 51 -2.92 9.48 -0.52
C LYS A 51 -3.71 8.99 0.68
N LYS A 52 -3.11 9.09 1.87
CA LYS A 52 -3.75 8.70 3.14
C LYS A 52 -3.94 7.20 3.29
N TYR A 53 -3.12 6.44 2.61
CA TYR A 53 -3.07 5.00 2.82
C TYR A 53 -2.23 4.62 4.02
N LEU A 54 -1.31 5.50 4.41
CA LEU A 54 -0.39 5.26 5.51
C LEU A 54 -0.39 6.43 6.46
N THR A 55 -0.20 6.14 7.73
CA THR A 55 0.20 7.14 8.71
C THR A 55 1.59 6.78 9.19
N SER A 56 2.30 7.79 9.69
CA SER A 56 3.64 7.55 10.18
C SER A 56 3.81 8.12 11.57
N ARG A 57 4.74 7.55 12.31
CA ARG A 57 5.15 8.08 13.58
C ARG A 57 6.63 7.81 13.77
N LYS A 58 7.27 8.65 14.54
CA LYS A 58 8.70 8.50 14.79
C LYS A 58 8.95 7.92 16.16
N ILE A 59 9.85 6.95 16.21
CA ILE A 59 10.35 6.43 17.46
C ILE A 59 11.87 6.55 17.37
N GLY A 60 12.44 7.48 18.16
CA GLY A 60 13.84 7.81 18.01
C GLY A 60 14.11 8.36 16.62
N ASN A 61 15.03 7.73 15.91
CA ASN A 61 15.38 8.15 14.55
C ASN A 61 14.66 7.34 13.47
N VAL A 62 13.74 6.48 13.88
CA VAL A 62 13.09 5.57 12.95
C VAL A 62 11.66 6.03 12.72
N SER A 63 11.28 6.11 11.45
CA SER A 63 9.90 6.38 11.06
C SER A 63 9.19 5.06 10.83
N LEU A 64 8.07 4.87 11.51
CA LEU A 64 7.25 3.69 11.34
C LEU A 64 6.00 4.07 10.54
N TYR A 65 5.63 3.20 9.63
CA TYR A 65 4.47 3.41 8.77
C TYR A 65 3.44 2.33 9.05
N LYS A 66 2.20 2.75 9.12
CA LYS A 66 1.11 1.87 9.46
C LYS A 66 -0.01 2.08 8.45
N PRO A 67 -0.63 1.01 7.94
CA PRO A 67 -1.72 1.18 6.99
C PRO A 67 -2.95 1.75 7.67
N THR A 68 -3.62 2.66 6.98
CA THR A 68 -4.90 3.22 7.44
C THR A 68 -6.08 2.47 6.86
N VAL A 69 -5.81 1.67 5.84
CA VAL A 69 -6.82 0.93 5.10
C VAL A 69 -6.36 -0.52 5.07
N THR A 70 -7.24 -1.45 5.36
CA THR A 70 -6.87 -2.85 5.29
C THR A 70 -6.85 -3.30 3.83
N GLU A 71 -6.14 -4.40 3.59
CA GLU A 71 -6.12 -4.97 2.25
C GLU A 71 -7.54 -5.31 1.79
N LYS A 72 -8.33 -5.83 2.68
CA LYS A 72 -9.70 -6.17 2.37
C LYS A 72 -10.50 -4.94 1.97
N GLN A 73 -10.32 -3.84 2.70
CA GLN A 73 -11.00 -2.59 2.37
C GLN A 73 -10.58 -2.06 1.00
N TYR A 74 -9.29 -2.16 0.71
CA TYR A 74 -8.79 -1.70 -0.58
C TYR A 74 -9.38 -2.52 -1.72
N LYS A 75 -9.36 -3.83 -1.59
CA LYS A 75 -9.93 -4.71 -2.62
C LYS A 75 -11.41 -4.47 -2.80
N LYS A 76 -12.11 -4.23 -1.72
CA LYS A 76 -13.53 -3.93 -1.78
C LYS A 76 -13.78 -2.62 -2.50
N SER A 77 -12.92 -1.63 -2.28
CA SER A 77 -13.02 -0.36 -2.95
C SER A 77 -12.83 -0.51 -4.45
N LEU A 78 -11.87 -1.32 -4.87
CA LEU A 78 -11.69 -1.60 -6.30
C LEU A 78 -12.91 -2.29 -6.90
N HIS A 79 -13.48 -3.19 -6.15
CA HIS A 79 -14.70 -3.86 -6.59
C HIS A 79 -15.81 -2.86 -6.87
N LYS A 80 -15.95 -1.89 -5.99
CA LYS A 80 -16.96 -0.85 -6.17
C LYS A 80 -16.67 0.02 -7.37
N SER A 81 -15.41 0.13 -7.75
CA SER A 81 -15.03 0.93 -8.90
C SER A 81 -15.41 0.29 -10.21
N PHE A 82 -15.60 -1.01 -10.21
CA PHE A 82 -15.94 -1.71 -11.43
C PHE A 82 -17.41 -1.53 -11.73
N PRO A 83 -17.75 -1.52 -13.03
CA PRO A 83 -19.16 -1.43 -13.42
C PRO A 83 -19.97 -2.56 -12.80
N LYS A 84 -21.16 -2.22 -12.41
CA LYS A 84 -22.02 -3.21 -11.80
C LYS A 84 -22.35 -4.36 -12.73
N MET A 85 -22.34 -4.09 -13.99
CA MET A 85 -22.62 -5.14 -14.96
C MET A 85 -21.62 -6.27 -14.89
N ILE A 86 -20.35 -5.95 -14.61
CA ILE A 86 -19.36 -6.99 -14.47
C ILE A 86 -19.70 -7.87 -13.29
N PHE A 87 -20.14 -7.25 -12.23
CA PHE A 87 -20.51 -7.97 -11.04
C PHE A 87 -21.73 -8.84 -11.30
N SER A 88 -22.69 -8.28 -11.99
CA SER A 88 -23.89 -9.03 -12.33
C SER A 88 -23.56 -10.24 -13.16
N LEU A 89 -22.68 -10.07 -14.13
CA LEU A 89 -22.26 -11.18 -14.96
C LEU A 89 -21.47 -12.20 -14.18
N GLY A 90 -20.69 -11.73 -13.26
CA GLY A 90 -19.87 -12.62 -12.45
C GLY A 90 -20.68 -13.52 -11.57
N LEU A 91 -21.88 -13.16 -11.31
CA LEU A 91 -22.77 -13.97 -10.48
C LEU A 91 -23.31 -15.18 -11.20
N LEU A 92 -23.20 -15.16 -12.45
CA LEU A 92 -23.81 -16.21 -13.28
C LEU A 92 -22.99 -17.46 -13.32
#